data_8b8dc2f580d5067e593979edd8c4fff5
#
_entry.id   8b8dc2f580d5067e593979edd8c4fff5
#
_cell.length_a   1.000
_cell.length_b   1.000
_cell.length_c   1.000
_cell.angle_alpha   90.00
_cell.angle_beta   90.00
_cell.angle_gamma   90.00
#
_symmetry.space_group_name_H-M   'P 1'
#
loop_
_entity.id
_entity.type
_entity.pdbx_description
1 polymer ?
#
loop_
_entity_poly.entity_id
_entity_poly.type
_entity_poly.pdbx_seq_one_letter_code
_entity_poly.pdbx_strand_id
1 'polypeptide(L)'
;RSGSTCVIRSGQTDRKKKFGRIPTGIGNQAIVQVAASQEGKGGTTYWSWYGFGSRVEWCACFVSWCADQSGYIQSGVIPKFSLCSDGVKWFESKGRFRDGSYTPVAGDIIFFDWGNNGTIDHVGIVESVSGGTVNTIEGNSGDKVARRSYSIGSSNIYGYGVPAY
;
A
#
# COMPACT_ATOMS: atom_id res chain seq x y z
N ARG A 1 -6.79 -18.81 -5.30
CA ARG A 1 -6.50 -17.43 -5.07
C ARG A 1 -5.01 -17.21 -4.88
N SER A 2 -4.44 -16.38 -5.67
CA SER A 2 -3.00 -16.19 -5.68
C SER A 2 -2.63 -14.85 -5.04
N GLY A 3 -1.45 -14.79 -4.51
CA GLY A 3 -0.68 -13.59 -4.44
C GLY A 3 -0.99 -12.57 -3.36
N SER A 4 -1.92 -12.81 -2.47
CA SER A 4 -2.23 -11.83 -1.44
C SER A 4 -1.64 -12.15 -0.07
N THR A 5 -0.54 -12.83 -0.04
CA THR A 5 0.12 -13.15 1.22
C THR A 5 0.84 -11.92 1.76
N CYS A 6 0.28 -11.34 2.79
CA CYS A 6 0.85 -10.15 3.42
C CYS A 6 1.79 -10.56 4.53
N VAL A 7 3.05 -10.76 4.19
CA VAL A 7 4.03 -11.30 5.12
C VAL A 7 5.11 -10.26 5.42
N ILE A 8 5.47 -10.12 6.69
CA ILE A 8 6.62 -9.29 7.06
C ILE A 8 7.90 -10.02 6.70
N ARG A 9 8.78 -9.33 6.01
CA ARG A 9 10.12 -9.82 5.78
C ARG A 9 10.98 -9.63 7.02
N SER A 10 11.83 -10.60 7.27
CA SER A 10 12.86 -10.42 8.29
C SER A 10 13.77 -9.26 7.87
N GLY A 11 14.18 -8.48 8.82
CA GLY A 11 15.04 -7.34 8.56
C GLY A 11 14.33 -6.04 8.21
N GLN A 12 13.02 -6.04 8.13
CA GLN A 12 12.28 -4.81 7.99
C GLN A 12 12.42 -3.96 9.25
N THR A 13 12.52 -2.66 9.05
CA THR A 13 12.67 -1.72 10.15
C THR A 13 11.35 -1.05 10.44
N ASP A 14 10.88 -1.18 11.67
CA ASP A 14 9.72 -0.43 12.13
C ASP A 14 10.08 1.04 12.29
N ARG A 15 9.19 1.87 11.86
CA ARG A 15 9.29 3.32 11.97
C ARG A 15 8.04 3.87 12.61
N LYS A 16 8.19 4.80 13.53
CA LYS A 16 7.05 5.47 14.13
C LYS A 16 7.10 6.95 13.86
N LYS A 17 5.94 7.53 13.67
CA LYS A 17 5.79 8.94 13.42
C LYS A 17 4.44 9.40 13.95
N LYS A 18 4.40 10.56 14.58
CA LYS A 18 3.15 11.11 15.06
C LYS A 18 2.46 11.91 14.00
N PHE A 19 1.16 11.73 13.92
CA PHE A 19 0.29 12.58 13.12
C PHE A 19 -0.79 13.14 14.02
N GLY A 20 -0.83 14.44 14.12
CA GLY A 20 -1.73 15.11 15.06
C GLY A 20 -2.95 15.73 14.42
N ARG A 21 -3.22 15.51 13.15
CA ARG A 21 -4.33 16.20 12.52
C ARG A 21 -5.10 15.34 11.55
N ILE A 22 -6.35 15.78 11.36
CA ILE A 22 -7.26 15.21 10.35
C ILE A 22 -6.67 15.51 8.97
N PRO A 23 -6.77 14.57 8.04
CA PRO A 23 -6.32 14.81 6.68
C PRO A 23 -7.06 15.96 6.03
N THR A 24 -6.31 16.96 5.60
CA THR A 24 -6.84 18.11 4.87
C THR A 24 -6.16 18.28 3.52
N GLY A 25 -5.19 17.38 3.21
CA GLY A 25 -4.46 17.45 1.98
C GLY A 25 -5.28 17.03 0.78
N ILE A 26 -4.80 17.39 -0.38
CA ILE A 26 -5.33 16.98 -1.67
C ILE A 26 -4.27 16.15 -2.37
N GLY A 27 -4.67 15.39 -3.39
CA GLY A 27 -3.74 14.56 -4.13
C GLY A 27 -3.11 13.49 -3.23
N ASN A 28 -1.84 13.28 -3.41
CA ASN A 28 -1.09 12.25 -2.69
C ASN A 28 -1.06 12.47 -1.18
N GLN A 29 -1.16 13.71 -0.72
CA GLN A 29 -1.14 14.03 0.71
C GLN A 29 -2.34 13.41 1.45
N ALA A 30 -3.51 13.43 0.84
CA ALA A 30 -4.72 12.95 1.47
C ALA A 30 -4.61 11.46 1.83
N ILE A 31 -4.17 10.62 0.89
CA ILE A 31 -4.10 9.17 1.15
C ILE A 31 -3.03 8.85 2.19
N VAL A 32 -1.90 9.56 2.15
CA VAL A 32 -0.82 9.36 3.11
C VAL A 32 -1.28 9.70 4.52
N GLN A 33 -2.00 10.81 4.69
CA GLN A 33 -2.51 11.21 6.00
C GLN A 33 -3.55 10.22 6.53
N VAL A 34 -4.44 9.73 5.67
CA VAL A 34 -5.40 8.70 6.06
C VAL A 34 -4.69 7.44 6.54
N ALA A 35 -3.73 6.95 5.75
CA ALA A 35 -2.99 5.74 6.10
C ALA A 35 -2.24 5.92 7.43
N ALA A 36 -1.58 7.05 7.61
CA ALA A 36 -0.82 7.33 8.82
C ALA A 36 -1.69 7.36 10.07
N SER A 37 -2.91 7.85 9.95
CA SER A 37 -3.85 7.90 11.08
C SER A 37 -4.27 6.52 11.56
N GLN A 38 -4.02 5.48 10.78
CA GLN A 38 -4.45 4.12 11.09
C GLN A 38 -3.34 3.26 11.73
N GLU A 39 -2.16 3.80 11.90
CA GLU A 39 -1.03 3.04 12.44
C GLU A 39 -1.39 2.30 13.73
N GLY A 40 -1.04 1.01 13.80
CA GLY A 40 -1.28 0.16 14.95
C GLY A 40 -2.61 -0.58 14.94
N LYS A 41 -3.53 -0.23 14.05
CA LYS A 41 -4.85 -0.87 14.01
C LYS A 41 -4.79 -2.24 13.34
N GLY A 42 -5.66 -3.15 13.80
CA GLY A 42 -5.86 -4.46 13.17
C GLY A 42 -6.76 -4.37 11.95
N GLY A 43 -7.01 -5.54 11.33
CA GLY A 43 -7.59 -5.60 10.00
C GLY A 43 -9.11 -5.57 9.90
N THR A 44 -9.83 -5.73 11.02
CA THR A 44 -11.28 -5.92 10.97
C THR A 44 -12.00 -4.80 10.24
N THR A 45 -11.62 -3.55 10.48
CA THR A 45 -12.23 -2.39 9.80
C THR A 45 -12.12 -2.55 8.29
N TYR A 46 -10.98 -2.99 7.79
CA TYR A 46 -10.69 -2.93 6.36
C TYR A 46 -11.28 -4.11 5.61
N TRP A 47 -11.09 -5.34 6.11
CA TRP A 47 -11.66 -6.48 5.40
C TRP A 47 -13.19 -6.54 5.52
N SER A 48 -13.77 -6.08 6.65
CA SER A 48 -15.22 -6.05 6.78
C SER A 48 -15.85 -4.95 5.92
N TRP A 49 -15.21 -3.77 5.87
CA TRP A 49 -15.65 -2.71 4.94
C TRP A 49 -15.64 -3.20 3.49
N TYR A 50 -14.62 -3.96 3.12
CA TYR A 50 -14.51 -4.48 1.76
C TYR A 50 -15.67 -5.41 1.40
N GLY A 51 -16.20 -6.13 2.38
CA GLY A 51 -17.33 -7.03 2.21
C GLY A 51 -17.08 -8.46 2.64
N PHE A 52 -15.94 -8.74 3.29
CA PHE A 52 -15.66 -10.08 3.79
C PHE A 52 -16.30 -10.30 5.15
N GLY A 53 -16.84 -11.50 5.35
CA GLY A 53 -17.51 -11.87 6.61
C GLY A 53 -16.58 -12.42 7.67
N SER A 54 -15.32 -12.66 7.33
CA SER A 54 -14.31 -13.16 8.25
C SER A 54 -12.93 -12.68 7.78
N ARG A 55 -11.93 -12.91 8.63
CA ARG A 55 -10.59 -12.44 8.32
C ARG A 55 -10.05 -13.04 7.02
N VAL A 56 -9.50 -12.18 6.19
CA VAL A 56 -8.72 -12.52 5.00
C VAL A 56 -7.36 -11.83 5.11
N GLU A 57 -6.45 -12.12 4.19
CA GLU A 57 -5.25 -11.29 4.03
C GLU A 57 -5.71 -9.91 3.57
N TRP A 58 -5.38 -8.87 4.30
CA TRP A 58 -6.07 -7.59 4.17
C TRP A 58 -5.18 -6.40 3.76
N CYS A 59 -3.98 -6.67 3.24
CA CYS A 59 -3.10 -5.59 2.78
C CYS A 59 -3.75 -4.75 1.68
N ALA A 60 -4.36 -5.40 0.70
CA ALA A 60 -5.04 -4.68 -0.39
C ALA A 60 -6.35 -4.04 0.07
N CYS A 61 -7.06 -4.68 1.01
CA CYS A 61 -8.25 -4.07 1.61
C CYS A 61 -7.91 -2.76 2.30
N PHE A 62 -6.76 -2.71 2.99
CA PHE A 62 -6.31 -1.49 3.66
C PHE A 62 -6.04 -0.37 2.65
N VAL A 63 -5.30 -0.65 1.59
CA VAL A 63 -5.02 0.35 0.56
C VAL A 63 -6.32 0.86 -0.06
N SER A 64 -7.24 -0.04 -0.37
CA SER A 64 -8.55 0.32 -0.93
C SER A 64 -9.36 1.19 0.04
N TRP A 65 -9.33 0.85 1.33
CA TRP A 65 -10.01 1.65 2.35
C TRP A 65 -9.44 3.06 2.43
N CYS A 66 -8.11 3.19 2.43
CA CYS A 66 -7.46 4.51 2.44
C CYS A 66 -7.84 5.32 1.19
N ALA A 67 -7.89 4.67 0.03
CA ALA A 67 -8.30 5.33 -1.20
C ALA A 67 -9.77 5.78 -1.13
N ASP A 68 -10.63 4.94 -0.57
CA ASP A 68 -12.05 5.28 -0.40
C ASP A 68 -12.22 6.49 0.51
N GLN A 69 -11.55 6.50 1.66
CA GLN A 69 -11.61 7.61 2.61
C GLN A 69 -11.12 8.92 2.01
N SER A 70 -10.25 8.84 1.02
CA SER A 70 -9.69 10.01 0.33
C SER A 70 -10.48 10.39 -0.93
N GLY A 71 -11.55 9.65 -1.25
CA GLY A 71 -12.35 9.91 -2.45
C GLY A 71 -11.78 9.36 -3.75
N TYR A 72 -10.71 8.58 -3.70
CA TYR A 72 -9.97 8.17 -4.90
C TYR A 72 -10.53 6.92 -5.57
N ILE A 73 -11.37 6.14 -4.90
CA ILE A 73 -12.12 5.08 -5.57
C ILE A 73 -13.22 5.70 -6.42
N GLN A 74 -13.98 6.64 -5.86
CA GLN A 74 -15.08 7.29 -6.54
C GLN A 74 -14.63 8.08 -7.76
N SER A 75 -13.45 8.70 -7.66
CA SER A 75 -12.87 9.49 -8.77
C SER A 75 -12.14 8.64 -9.80
N GLY A 76 -11.97 7.33 -9.55
CA GLY A 76 -11.27 6.44 -10.48
C GLY A 76 -9.76 6.58 -10.49
N VAL A 77 -9.18 7.16 -9.46
CA VAL A 77 -7.74 7.39 -9.35
C VAL A 77 -7.02 6.15 -8.82
N ILE A 78 -7.67 5.41 -7.92
CA ILE A 78 -7.16 4.17 -7.35
C ILE A 78 -8.27 3.13 -7.37
N PRO A 79 -7.99 1.87 -7.76
CA PRO A 79 -9.04 0.86 -7.82
C PRO A 79 -9.38 0.32 -6.42
N LYS A 80 -10.57 -0.24 -6.28
CA LYS A 80 -10.93 -1.07 -5.14
C LYS A 80 -10.51 -2.50 -5.45
N PHE A 81 -9.56 -3.05 -4.71
CA PHE A 81 -9.05 -4.40 -4.95
C PHE A 81 -8.70 -5.10 -3.65
N SER A 82 -8.82 -6.42 -3.64
CA SER A 82 -8.47 -7.27 -2.50
C SER A 82 -7.34 -8.25 -2.83
N LEU A 83 -7.04 -8.46 -4.11
CA LEU A 83 -5.88 -9.22 -4.58
C LEU A 83 -4.82 -8.27 -5.10
N CYS A 84 -3.59 -8.42 -4.64
CA CYS A 84 -2.50 -7.53 -5.05
C CYS A 84 -2.30 -7.55 -6.57
N SER A 85 -2.41 -8.72 -7.19
CA SER A 85 -2.25 -8.83 -8.65
C SER A 85 -3.32 -8.06 -9.42
N ASP A 86 -4.52 -7.94 -8.90
CA ASP A 86 -5.58 -7.16 -9.54
C ASP A 86 -5.23 -5.67 -9.54
N GLY A 87 -4.62 -5.19 -8.46
CA GLY A 87 -4.14 -3.81 -8.40
C GLY A 87 -3.10 -3.52 -9.47
N VAL A 88 -2.12 -4.42 -9.62
CA VAL A 88 -1.10 -4.28 -10.67
C VAL A 88 -1.73 -4.22 -12.06
N LYS A 89 -2.63 -5.16 -12.35
CA LYS A 89 -3.32 -5.20 -13.66
C LYS A 89 -4.09 -3.93 -13.93
N TRP A 90 -4.75 -3.39 -12.92
CA TRP A 90 -5.50 -2.15 -13.09
C TRP A 90 -4.57 -0.99 -13.47
N PHE A 91 -3.46 -0.81 -12.74
CA PHE A 91 -2.51 0.26 -13.07
C PHE A 91 -1.88 0.03 -14.44
N GLU A 92 -1.57 -1.22 -14.80
CA GLU A 92 -1.07 -1.53 -16.14
C GLU A 92 -2.07 -1.12 -17.22
N SER A 93 -3.35 -1.42 -17.01
CA SER A 93 -4.40 -1.08 -17.97
C SER A 93 -4.55 0.42 -18.19
N LYS A 94 -4.13 1.22 -17.23
CA LYS A 94 -4.17 2.69 -17.31
C LYS A 94 -2.85 3.29 -17.77
N GLY A 95 -1.84 2.46 -18.06
CA GLY A 95 -0.51 2.94 -18.40
C GLY A 95 0.21 3.59 -17.23
N ARG A 96 -0.17 3.26 -16.01
CA ARG A 96 0.34 3.92 -14.80
C ARG A 96 1.04 2.95 -13.85
N PHE A 97 1.55 1.84 -14.36
CA PHE A 97 2.39 0.94 -13.59
C PHE A 97 3.86 1.19 -13.96
N ARG A 98 4.73 1.17 -12.95
CA ARG A 98 6.19 1.31 -13.12
C ARG A 98 6.87 0.15 -12.43
N ASP A 99 7.95 -0.36 -13.04
CA ASP A 99 8.72 -1.46 -12.45
C ASP A 99 9.58 -0.98 -11.27
N GLY A 100 10.34 -1.92 -10.69
CA GLY A 100 11.12 -1.65 -9.49
C GLY A 100 12.27 -0.66 -9.68
N SER A 101 12.61 -0.27 -10.91
CA SER A 101 13.65 0.73 -11.17
C SER A 101 13.15 2.16 -10.98
N TYR A 102 11.85 2.34 -10.89
CA TYR A 102 11.23 3.65 -10.72
C TYR A 102 11.54 4.22 -9.32
N THR A 103 11.79 5.51 -9.24
CA THR A 103 11.92 6.20 -7.95
C THR A 103 10.55 6.74 -7.54
N PRO A 104 9.94 6.18 -6.50
CA PRO A 104 8.59 6.56 -6.14
C PRO A 104 8.52 7.90 -5.44
N VAL A 105 7.31 8.42 -5.34
CA VAL A 105 6.98 9.60 -4.53
C VAL A 105 5.87 9.25 -3.56
N ALA A 106 5.65 10.11 -2.57
CA ALA A 106 4.58 9.93 -1.60
C ALA A 106 3.23 9.75 -2.31
N GLY A 107 2.45 8.79 -1.85
CA GLY A 107 1.14 8.48 -2.43
C GLY A 107 1.15 7.42 -3.51
N ASP A 108 2.31 7.01 -4.00
CA ASP A 108 2.39 5.87 -4.92
C ASP A 108 2.01 4.59 -4.18
N ILE A 109 1.53 3.61 -4.94
CA ILE A 109 1.15 2.30 -4.40
C ILE A 109 2.28 1.33 -4.70
N ILE A 110 2.88 0.75 -3.67
CA ILE A 110 4.04 -0.12 -3.81
C ILE A 110 3.62 -1.59 -3.71
N PHE A 111 4.09 -2.41 -4.65
CA PHE A 111 3.80 -3.84 -4.71
C PHE A 111 5.08 -4.64 -4.49
N PHE A 112 4.95 -5.74 -3.75
CA PHE A 112 6.10 -6.56 -3.36
C PHE A 112 5.95 -7.99 -3.86
N ASP A 113 7.10 -8.58 -4.16
CA ASP A 113 7.27 -9.99 -4.50
C ASP A 113 8.37 -10.53 -3.57
N TRP A 114 7.97 -11.02 -2.40
CA TRP A 114 8.93 -11.46 -1.39
C TRP A 114 9.81 -12.62 -1.84
N GLY A 115 9.23 -13.52 -2.60
CA GLY A 115 9.94 -14.70 -3.10
C GLY A 115 10.75 -14.45 -4.36
N ASN A 116 10.63 -13.26 -4.94
CA ASN A 116 11.25 -12.92 -6.22
C ASN A 116 10.95 -13.97 -7.29
N ASN A 117 9.69 -14.39 -7.35
CA ASN A 117 9.23 -15.50 -8.19
C ASN A 117 8.09 -15.10 -9.14
N GLY A 118 7.81 -13.80 -9.27
CA GLY A 118 6.75 -13.28 -10.13
C GLY A 118 5.38 -13.26 -9.48
N THR A 119 5.25 -13.72 -8.24
CA THR A 119 3.99 -13.67 -7.49
C THR A 119 3.96 -12.43 -6.62
N ILE A 120 2.94 -11.60 -6.78
CA ILE A 120 2.82 -10.36 -6.01
C ILE A 120 2.19 -10.71 -4.66
N ASP A 121 2.96 -10.53 -3.58
CA ASP A 121 2.62 -11.03 -2.26
C ASP A 121 2.04 -9.96 -1.33
N HIS A 122 2.28 -8.69 -1.61
CA HIS A 122 1.97 -7.62 -0.65
C HIS A 122 1.83 -6.29 -1.37
N VAL A 123 1.15 -5.33 -0.71
CA VAL A 123 0.95 -3.99 -1.24
C VAL A 123 0.92 -3.00 -0.07
N GLY A 124 1.39 -1.79 -0.33
CA GLY A 124 1.37 -0.71 0.66
C GLY A 124 1.28 0.64 -0.02
N ILE A 125 1.39 1.69 0.80
CA ILE A 125 1.33 3.08 0.36
C ILE A 125 2.69 3.70 0.66
N VAL A 126 3.29 4.36 -0.33
CA VAL A 126 4.54 5.11 -0.14
C VAL A 126 4.23 6.35 0.68
N GLU A 127 4.90 6.49 1.81
CA GLU A 127 4.77 7.66 2.67
C GLU A 127 5.78 8.75 2.29
N SER A 128 7.01 8.35 2.04
CA SER A 128 8.09 9.29 1.71
C SER A 128 9.28 8.52 1.14
N VAL A 129 10.17 9.28 0.52
CA VAL A 129 11.44 8.76 0.01
C VAL A 129 12.54 9.68 0.50
N SER A 130 13.61 9.13 1.05
CA SER A 130 14.75 9.93 1.49
C SER A 130 16.00 9.04 1.56
N GLY A 131 17.13 9.58 1.06
CA GLY A 131 18.42 8.93 1.22
C GLY A 131 18.49 7.51 0.65
N GLY A 132 17.85 7.23 -0.47
CA GLY A 132 17.83 5.89 -1.05
C GLY A 132 16.89 4.92 -0.36
N THR A 133 16.02 5.40 0.52
CA THR A 133 15.08 4.59 1.29
C THR A 133 13.66 4.99 0.93
N VAL A 134 12.80 4.01 0.64
CA VAL A 134 11.36 4.20 0.51
C VAL A 134 10.70 3.82 1.83
N ASN A 135 9.94 4.74 2.37
CA ASN A 135 9.19 4.56 3.61
C ASN A 135 7.73 4.32 3.27
N THR A 136 7.13 3.32 3.89
CA THR A 136 5.77 2.87 3.56
C THR A 136 4.87 2.84 4.77
N ILE A 137 3.56 2.80 4.50
CA ILE A 137 2.53 2.45 5.48
C ILE A 137 1.76 1.28 4.88
N GLU A 138 1.68 0.18 5.64
CA GLU A 138 1.17 -1.08 5.11
C GLU A 138 0.16 -1.68 6.06
N GLY A 139 -0.94 -2.19 5.51
CA GLY A 139 -1.87 -3.01 6.25
C GLY A 139 -1.40 -4.46 6.30
N ASN A 140 -1.81 -5.18 7.33
CA ASN A 140 -1.47 -6.60 7.52
C ASN A 140 0.05 -6.85 7.52
N SER A 141 0.78 -5.94 8.11
CA SER A 141 2.20 -6.10 8.35
C SER A 141 2.39 -6.44 9.82
N GLY A 142 2.52 -7.73 10.13
CA GLY A 142 2.40 -8.22 11.50
C GLY A 142 0.97 -8.15 12.02
N ASP A 143 0.00 -8.35 11.12
CA ASP A 143 -1.43 -8.30 11.39
C ASP A 143 -1.89 -6.96 11.96
N LYS A 144 -1.23 -5.89 11.57
CA LYS A 144 -1.57 -4.52 11.94
C LYS A 144 -1.16 -3.56 10.84
N VAL A 145 -1.61 -2.32 10.95
CA VAL A 145 -1.11 -1.23 10.11
C VAL A 145 0.24 -0.79 10.69
N ALA A 146 1.28 -0.81 9.86
CA ALA A 146 2.64 -0.52 10.33
C ALA A 146 3.43 0.28 9.30
N ARG A 147 4.39 1.06 9.79
CA ARG A 147 5.37 1.73 8.94
C ARG A 147 6.57 0.83 8.74
N ARG A 148 7.03 0.77 7.49
CA ARG A 148 8.20 -0.03 7.10
C ARG A 148 9.12 0.81 6.22
N SER A 149 10.34 0.31 6.02
CA SER A 149 11.34 0.98 5.19
C SER A 149 12.11 -0.06 4.38
N TYR A 150 12.42 0.29 3.14
CA TYR A 150 13.12 -0.58 2.20
C TYR A 150 14.12 0.24 1.41
N SER A 151 15.18 -0.41 0.92
CA SER A 151 16.07 0.23 -0.04
C SER A 151 15.38 0.40 -1.38
N ILE A 152 15.52 1.56 -2.00
CA ILE A 152 15.06 1.78 -3.37
C ILE A 152 15.80 0.79 -4.26
N GLY A 153 15.07 0.15 -5.18
CA GLY A 153 15.65 -0.84 -6.07
C GLY A 153 15.82 -2.22 -5.48
N SER A 154 15.31 -2.45 -4.26
CA SER A 154 15.31 -3.80 -3.68
C SER A 154 14.64 -4.79 -4.62
N SER A 155 15.23 -5.98 -4.77
CA SER A 155 14.70 -7.03 -5.65
C SER A 155 13.33 -7.53 -5.22
N ASN A 156 12.91 -7.24 -3.99
CA ASN A 156 11.60 -7.63 -3.49
C ASN A 156 10.49 -6.63 -3.81
N ILE A 157 10.86 -5.47 -4.33
CA ILE A 157 9.87 -4.51 -4.82
C ILE A 157 9.54 -4.90 -6.26
N TYR A 158 8.30 -5.31 -6.48
CA TYR A 158 7.83 -5.69 -7.82
C TYR A 158 7.65 -4.47 -8.70
N GLY A 159 7.11 -3.41 -8.15
CA GLY A 159 6.87 -2.18 -8.87
C GLY A 159 5.88 -1.29 -8.16
N TYR A 160 5.39 -0.28 -8.89
CA TYR A 160 4.56 0.77 -8.33
C TYR A 160 3.38 1.10 -9.23
N GLY A 161 2.20 1.26 -8.63
CA GLY A 161 1.11 1.97 -9.26
C GLY A 161 1.25 3.45 -8.99
N VAL A 162 1.12 4.27 -10.03
CA VAL A 162 1.28 5.72 -9.94
C VAL A 162 -0.08 6.36 -10.16
N PRO A 163 -0.83 6.67 -9.09
CA PRO A 163 -2.16 7.24 -9.24
C PRO A 163 -2.14 8.61 -9.93
N ALA A 164 -3.19 8.91 -10.64
CA ALA A 164 -3.33 10.18 -11.35
C ALA A 164 -3.99 11.24 -10.44
N TYR A 165 -3.37 11.51 -9.34
CA TYR A 165 -3.84 12.50 -8.38
C TYR A 165 -4.16 13.85 -8.99
#